data_a9aabdddf17ff74de6e85d4bb7d9774c
#
_entry.id   a9aabdddf17ff74de6e85d4bb7d9774c
#
_cell.length_a   1.000
_cell.length_b   1.000
_cell.length_c   1.000
_cell.angle_alpha   90.00
_cell.angle_beta   90.00
_cell.angle_gamma   90.00
#
_symmetry.space_group_name_H-M   'P 1'
#
loop_
_entity.id
_entity.type
_entity.pdbx_description
1 polymer ?
#
loop_
_entity_poly.entity_id
_entity_poly.type
_entity_poly.pdbx_seq_one_letter_code
_entity_poly.pdbx_strand_id
1 'polypeptide(L)'
;MTNQPTEIAIVGGGMVGGALALGLAQHGFSVTVIEHAEPAPFVADSQPDVRISAISAASVSLLKGLGVWDAVQAMRCHPYRRLETWEWETAHVMFDAAELKLPLLGYMVENTVLQQALWQALEAHPKVTLRVPGSLIALHRDNDLQELELKGGEVIRAKLVIGADGANSQVRQMAGIGVHAWQYAQSCMLISVQCENDPGDSTWQQFTPDGPRAFLPLFDNWASLVWYDSPVRIRQLQNMNMAQLQAEIA
;
A
#
# COMPACT_ATOMS: atom_id res chain seq x y z
N MET A 1 3.38 -9.25 -33.60
CA MET A 1 2.99 -8.56 -32.35
C MET A 1 2.35 -7.26 -32.78
N THR A 2 1.09 -7.03 -32.47
CA THR A 2 0.30 -5.88 -32.93
C THR A 2 0.86 -4.59 -32.31
N ASN A 3 1.46 -3.78 -33.17
CA ASN A 3 2.11 -2.50 -32.82
C ASN A 3 1.07 -1.38 -32.61
N GLN A 4 -0.14 -1.71 -32.08
CA GLN A 4 -1.15 -0.71 -31.82
C GLN A 4 -0.86 -0.03 -30.49
N PRO A 5 -0.88 1.31 -30.44
CA PRO A 5 -0.66 2.05 -29.23
C PRO A 5 -1.79 1.75 -28.22
N THR A 6 -1.43 1.59 -26.94
CA THR A 6 -2.39 1.57 -25.85
C THR A 6 -2.92 2.98 -25.59
N GLU A 7 -4.13 3.12 -25.06
CA GLU A 7 -4.62 4.46 -24.70
C GLU A 7 -3.86 4.98 -23.48
N ILE A 8 -3.64 4.12 -22.49
CA ILE A 8 -3.01 4.52 -21.22
C ILE A 8 -1.94 3.50 -20.85
N ALA A 9 -0.74 3.98 -20.57
CA ALA A 9 0.31 3.19 -19.92
C ALA A 9 0.51 3.64 -18.48
N ILE A 10 0.52 2.70 -17.56
CA ILE A 10 0.75 2.95 -16.13
C ILE A 10 2.04 2.27 -15.73
N VAL A 11 2.99 3.03 -15.22
CA VAL A 11 4.25 2.50 -14.69
C VAL A 11 4.09 2.35 -13.17
N GLY A 12 4.18 1.11 -12.70
CA GLY A 12 3.93 0.69 -11.33
C GLY A 12 2.58 -0.02 -11.17
N GLY A 13 2.62 -1.32 -10.87
CA GLY A 13 1.47 -2.20 -10.61
C GLY A 13 1.17 -2.41 -9.11
N GLY A 14 1.62 -1.48 -8.26
CA GLY A 14 1.27 -1.48 -6.84
C GLY A 14 -0.20 -1.15 -6.59
N MET A 15 -0.58 -1.00 -5.30
CA MET A 15 -1.98 -0.76 -4.91
C MET A 15 -2.63 0.41 -5.66
N VAL A 16 -1.91 1.52 -5.84
CA VAL A 16 -2.42 2.73 -6.49
C VAL A 16 -2.53 2.52 -8.00
N GLY A 17 -1.46 2.06 -8.64
CA GLY A 17 -1.45 1.83 -10.09
C GLY A 17 -2.40 0.73 -10.52
N GLY A 18 -2.48 -0.35 -9.73
CA GLY A 18 -3.43 -1.45 -9.97
C GLY A 18 -4.90 -1.02 -9.87
N ALA A 19 -5.26 -0.28 -8.81
CA ALA A 19 -6.63 0.23 -8.66
C ALA A 19 -7.00 1.21 -9.78
N LEU A 20 -6.08 2.10 -10.17
CA LEU A 20 -6.30 3.04 -11.27
C LEU A 20 -6.45 2.31 -12.61
N ALA A 21 -5.58 1.33 -12.88
CA ALA A 21 -5.63 0.54 -14.10
C ALA A 21 -6.96 -0.17 -14.28
N LEU A 22 -7.42 -0.81 -13.20
CA LEU A 22 -8.70 -1.52 -13.19
C LEU A 22 -9.88 -0.57 -13.41
N GLY A 23 -9.90 0.56 -12.71
CA GLY A 23 -10.95 1.57 -12.87
C GLY A 23 -11.01 2.13 -14.30
N LEU A 24 -9.88 2.46 -14.90
CA LEU A 24 -9.82 2.94 -16.28
C LEU A 24 -10.27 1.86 -17.29
N ALA A 25 -9.85 0.62 -17.08
CA ALA A 25 -10.24 -0.49 -17.93
C ALA A 25 -11.75 -0.78 -17.86
N GLN A 26 -12.37 -0.68 -16.69
CA GLN A 26 -13.83 -0.78 -16.49
C GLN A 26 -14.59 0.34 -17.22
N HIS A 27 -13.98 1.52 -17.39
CA HIS A 27 -14.53 2.62 -18.17
C HIS A 27 -14.23 2.51 -19.68
N GLY A 28 -13.66 1.40 -20.12
CA GLY A 28 -13.50 1.05 -21.51
C GLY A 28 -12.16 1.40 -22.14
N PHE A 29 -11.22 2.00 -21.41
CA PHE A 29 -9.89 2.28 -21.91
C PHE A 29 -9.04 1.02 -22.03
N SER A 30 -8.17 0.97 -23.05
CA SER A 30 -7.08 0.00 -23.12
C SER A 30 -5.93 0.45 -22.23
N VAL A 31 -5.53 -0.39 -21.27
CA VAL A 31 -4.52 -0.04 -20.27
C VAL A 31 -3.36 -1.03 -20.33
N THR A 32 -2.14 -0.53 -20.39
CA THR A 32 -0.92 -1.35 -20.21
C THR A 32 -0.28 -0.98 -18.88
N VAL A 33 -0.12 -1.96 -18.00
CA VAL A 33 0.57 -1.81 -16.70
C VAL A 33 1.96 -2.39 -16.83
N ILE A 34 2.97 -1.61 -16.47
CA ILE A 34 4.39 -1.99 -16.48
C ILE A 34 4.83 -2.14 -15.03
N GLU A 35 5.25 -3.35 -14.64
CA GLU A 35 5.68 -3.65 -13.28
C GLU A 35 6.94 -4.51 -13.30
N HIS A 36 7.84 -4.27 -12.36
CA HIS A 36 9.14 -4.97 -12.33
C HIS A 36 9.05 -6.40 -11.81
N ALA A 37 8.07 -6.69 -10.96
CA ALA A 37 7.85 -8.02 -10.38
C ALA A 37 6.37 -8.26 -10.06
N GLU A 38 5.95 -9.51 -10.21
CA GLU A 38 4.64 -9.95 -9.74
C GLU A 38 4.55 -9.88 -8.21
N PRO A 39 3.36 -9.60 -7.64
CA PRO A 39 3.17 -9.69 -6.20
C PRO A 39 3.39 -11.13 -5.72
N ALA A 40 3.97 -11.28 -4.53
CA ALA A 40 4.11 -12.59 -3.92
C ALA A 40 2.71 -13.22 -3.70
N PRO A 41 2.54 -14.53 -3.96
CA PRO A 41 1.27 -15.21 -3.72
C PRO A 41 0.90 -15.17 -2.22
N PHE A 42 -0.39 -15.02 -1.95
CA PHE A 42 -0.91 -15.08 -0.59
C PHE A 42 -0.79 -16.49 -0.01
N VAL A 43 -0.33 -16.58 1.24
CA VAL A 43 -0.25 -17.84 2.00
C VAL A 43 -1.09 -17.67 3.27
N ALA A 44 -2.18 -18.42 3.38
CA ALA A 44 -3.18 -18.25 4.45
C ALA A 44 -2.58 -18.41 5.87
N ASP A 45 -1.73 -19.39 6.08
CA ASP A 45 -1.13 -19.69 7.40
C ASP A 45 0.17 -18.92 7.67
N SER A 46 0.51 -17.92 6.83
CA SER A 46 1.70 -17.10 7.06
C SER A 46 1.47 -16.10 8.19
N GLN A 47 2.56 -15.72 8.85
CA GLN A 47 2.57 -14.55 9.73
C GLN A 47 2.19 -13.29 8.93
N PRO A 48 1.60 -12.25 9.56
CA PRO A 48 1.27 -11.02 8.86
C PRO A 48 2.52 -10.34 8.29
N ASP A 49 2.35 -9.77 7.09
CA ASP A 49 3.35 -8.86 6.53
C ASP A 49 3.54 -7.67 7.49
N VAL A 50 4.76 -7.14 7.53
CA VAL A 50 5.07 -5.95 8.34
C VAL A 50 4.41 -4.68 7.78
N ARG A 51 4.04 -4.66 6.51
CA ARG A 51 3.42 -3.50 5.85
C ARG A 51 1.90 -3.59 5.88
N ILE A 52 1.32 -2.96 6.88
CA ILE A 52 -0.12 -2.88 7.09
C ILE A 52 -0.61 -1.49 6.70
N SER A 53 -1.77 -1.43 6.08
CA SER A 53 -2.49 -0.18 5.79
C SER A 53 -3.86 -0.17 6.43
N ALA A 54 -4.20 0.95 7.07
CA ALA A 54 -5.56 1.23 7.52
C ALA A 54 -6.38 1.72 6.31
N ILE A 55 -7.21 0.86 5.76
CA ILE A 55 -8.05 1.14 4.61
C ILE A 55 -9.38 1.72 5.09
N SER A 56 -9.62 2.99 4.81
CA SER A 56 -10.82 3.70 5.23
C SER A 56 -12.09 3.14 4.57
N ALA A 57 -13.25 3.38 5.18
CA ALA A 57 -14.55 2.99 4.62
C ALA A 57 -14.77 3.54 3.18
N ALA A 58 -14.25 4.73 2.87
CA ALA A 58 -14.31 5.30 1.53
C ALA A 58 -13.47 4.50 0.53
N SER A 59 -12.25 4.10 0.92
CA SER A 59 -11.38 3.26 0.09
C SER A 59 -11.96 1.86 -0.10
N VAL A 60 -12.59 1.29 0.95
CA VAL A 60 -13.34 0.03 0.85
C VAL A 60 -14.48 0.14 -0.18
N SER A 61 -15.23 1.25 -0.18
CA SER A 61 -16.29 1.49 -1.16
C SER A 61 -15.76 1.57 -2.59
N LEU A 62 -14.61 2.21 -2.80
CA LEU A 62 -13.91 2.23 -4.09
C LEU A 62 -13.54 0.80 -4.52
N LEU A 63 -12.91 0.02 -3.64
CA LEU A 63 -12.49 -1.36 -3.93
C LEU A 63 -13.66 -2.29 -4.20
N LYS A 64 -14.81 -2.07 -3.54
CA LYS A 64 -16.07 -2.75 -3.86
C LYS A 64 -16.57 -2.38 -5.26
N GLY A 65 -16.54 -1.11 -5.61
CA GLY A 65 -16.89 -0.64 -6.96
C GLY A 65 -16.00 -1.23 -8.05
N LEU A 66 -14.72 -1.49 -7.74
CA LEU A 66 -13.78 -2.17 -8.62
C LEU A 66 -13.96 -3.70 -8.66
N GLY A 67 -14.81 -4.28 -7.79
CA GLY A 67 -15.01 -5.73 -7.69
C GLY A 67 -13.86 -6.49 -7.03
N VAL A 68 -13.00 -5.82 -6.25
CA VAL A 68 -11.78 -6.39 -5.66
C VAL A 68 -11.98 -6.76 -4.18
N TRP A 69 -12.92 -6.09 -3.49
CA TRP A 69 -13.02 -6.18 -2.05
C TRP A 69 -13.34 -7.57 -1.51
N ASP A 70 -14.15 -8.34 -2.20
CA ASP A 70 -14.53 -9.70 -1.79
C ASP A 70 -13.29 -10.63 -1.79
N ALA A 71 -12.38 -10.44 -2.74
CA ALA A 71 -11.11 -11.17 -2.77
C ALA A 71 -10.20 -10.80 -1.59
N VAL A 72 -10.15 -9.51 -1.20
CA VAL A 72 -9.42 -9.06 0.00
C VAL A 72 -10.00 -9.74 1.24
N GLN A 73 -11.33 -9.75 1.40
CA GLN A 73 -11.99 -10.37 2.55
C GLN A 73 -11.79 -11.89 2.58
N ALA A 74 -11.80 -12.54 1.42
CA ALA A 74 -11.57 -13.98 1.32
C ALA A 74 -10.13 -14.38 1.68
N MET A 75 -9.16 -13.50 1.49
CA MET A 75 -7.79 -13.69 1.98
C MET A 75 -7.72 -13.38 3.47
N ARG A 76 -7.51 -12.12 3.85
CA ARG A 76 -7.62 -11.69 5.23
C ARG A 76 -7.61 -10.17 5.37
N CYS A 77 -8.41 -9.67 6.32
CA CYS A 77 -8.41 -8.29 6.78
C CYS A 77 -9.02 -8.23 8.18
N HIS A 78 -8.73 -7.19 8.93
CA HIS A 78 -9.28 -7.03 10.29
C HIS A 78 -10.04 -5.70 10.39
N PRO A 79 -11.34 -5.69 10.79
CA PRO A 79 -12.11 -4.46 10.93
C PRO A 79 -11.66 -3.65 12.14
N TYR A 80 -11.63 -2.32 12.02
CA TYR A 80 -11.50 -1.44 13.18
C TYR A 80 -12.66 -0.46 13.26
N ARG A 81 -13.15 -0.24 14.49
CA ARG A 81 -14.31 0.62 14.79
C ARG A 81 -13.94 1.86 15.54
N ARG A 82 -12.80 1.86 16.22
CA ARG A 82 -12.31 2.98 17.03
C ARG A 82 -10.90 3.36 16.61
N LEU A 83 -10.65 4.66 16.59
CA LEU A 83 -9.33 5.23 16.45
C LEU A 83 -9.11 6.19 17.60
N GLU A 84 -8.09 5.91 18.40
CA GLU A 84 -7.75 6.68 19.58
C GLU A 84 -6.41 7.37 19.38
N THR A 85 -6.30 8.61 19.85
CA THR A 85 -5.03 9.32 19.83
C THR A 85 -4.86 10.19 21.06
N TRP A 86 -3.66 10.22 21.62
CA TRP A 86 -3.35 11.02 22.80
C TRP A 86 -1.85 11.38 22.86
N GLU A 87 -1.56 12.46 23.59
CA GLU A 87 -0.21 12.85 24.00
C GLU A 87 -0.04 12.70 25.53
N TRP A 88 -1.02 13.23 26.26
CA TRP A 88 -1.11 13.14 27.74
C TRP A 88 -2.41 12.41 28.12
N GLU A 89 -2.47 11.84 29.30
CA GLU A 89 -3.68 11.16 29.80
C GLU A 89 -4.94 12.05 29.72
N THR A 90 -4.77 13.36 29.86
CA THR A 90 -5.86 14.35 29.81
C THR A 90 -6.16 14.87 28.40
N ALA A 91 -5.34 14.58 27.42
CA ALA A 91 -5.47 15.03 26.03
C ALA A 91 -5.72 13.83 25.09
N HIS A 92 -6.84 13.15 25.33
CA HIS A 92 -7.25 11.94 24.61
C HIS A 92 -8.42 12.24 23.67
N VAL A 93 -8.31 11.83 22.43
CA VAL A 93 -9.36 11.93 21.41
C VAL A 93 -9.67 10.55 20.88
N MET A 94 -10.94 10.21 20.81
CA MET A 94 -11.42 8.95 20.25
C MET A 94 -12.43 9.24 19.13
N PHE A 95 -12.29 8.56 18.03
CA PHE A 95 -13.25 8.50 16.94
C PHE A 95 -13.90 7.12 16.97
N ASP A 96 -15.21 7.08 17.18
CA ASP A 96 -16.00 5.84 17.20
C ASP A 96 -16.92 5.81 15.99
N ALA A 97 -16.94 4.70 15.28
CA ALA A 97 -17.81 4.49 14.14
C ALA A 97 -19.30 4.66 14.50
N ALA A 98 -19.69 4.29 15.74
CA ALA A 98 -21.07 4.41 16.20
C ALA A 98 -21.53 5.87 16.28
N GLU A 99 -20.66 6.81 16.65
CA GLU A 99 -20.97 8.24 16.69
C GLU A 99 -21.24 8.79 15.28
N LEU A 100 -20.55 8.22 14.27
CA LEU A 100 -20.74 8.54 12.86
C LEU A 100 -21.87 7.74 12.20
N LYS A 101 -22.55 6.87 12.95
CA LYS A 101 -23.59 5.92 12.45
C LYS A 101 -23.05 5.02 11.34
N LEU A 102 -21.78 4.66 11.43
CA LEU A 102 -21.12 3.73 10.52
C LEU A 102 -20.93 2.36 11.19
N PRO A 103 -20.91 1.27 10.45
CA PRO A 103 -20.65 -0.06 11.02
C PRO A 103 -19.19 -0.22 11.48
N LEU A 104 -18.27 0.53 10.86
CA LEU A 104 -16.83 0.53 11.14
C LEU A 104 -16.16 1.75 10.49
N LEU A 105 -14.95 2.08 10.93
CA LEU A 105 -14.14 3.15 10.31
C LEU A 105 -13.34 2.64 9.10
N GLY A 106 -12.97 1.37 9.11
CA GLY A 106 -12.20 0.75 8.04
C GLY A 106 -11.66 -0.63 8.40
N TYR A 107 -10.65 -1.05 7.66
CA TYR A 107 -9.99 -2.34 7.87
C TYR A 107 -8.48 -2.18 7.88
N MET A 108 -7.81 -2.95 8.74
CA MET A 108 -6.37 -3.20 8.65
C MET A 108 -6.15 -4.30 7.60
N VAL A 109 -5.35 -3.99 6.60
CA VAL A 109 -5.07 -4.89 5.47
C VAL A 109 -3.58 -4.90 5.18
N GLU A 110 -3.03 -6.08 4.99
CA GLU A 110 -1.66 -6.22 4.50
C GLU A 110 -1.56 -5.68 3.07
N ASN A 111 -0.50 -4.93 2.79
CA ASN A 111 -0.33 -4.36 1.45
C ASN A 111 -0.22 -5.44 0.38
N THR A 112 0.40 -6.58 0.70
CA THR A 112 0.51 -7.75 -0.17
C THR A 112 -0.85 -8.35 -0.51
N VAL A 113 -1.77 -8.45 0.45
CA VAL A 113 -3.15 -8.94 0.25
C VAL A 113 -3.91 -8.04 -0.72
N LEU A 114 -3.86 -6.72 -0.49
CA LEU A 114 -4.56 -5.77 -1.36
C LEU A 114 -3.96 -5.77 -2.78
N GLN A 115 -2.63 -5.82 -2.89
CA GLN A 115 -1.95 -5.87 -4.18
C GLN A 115 -2.29 -7.15 -4.93
N GLN A 116 -2.30 -8.30 -4.24
CA GLN A 116 -2.65 -9.59 -4.84
C GLN A 116 -4.09 -9.62 -5.37
N ALA A 117 -5.06 -9.09 -4.59
CA ALA A 117 -6.45 -9.02 -5.03
C ALA A 117 -6.63 -8.13 -6.27
N LEU A 118 -5.96 -6.97 -6.30
CA LEU A 118 -5.95 -6.10 -7.48
C LEU A 118 -5.30 -6.78 -8.68
N TRP A 119 -4.20 -7.48 -8.46
CA TRP A 119 -3.47 -8.17 -9.53
C TRP A 119 -4.31 -9.25 -10.20
N GLN A 120 -4.99 -10.08 -9.42
CA GLN A 120 -5.92 -11.10 -9.94
C GLN A 120 -7.02 -10.47 -10.81
N ALA A 121 -7.57 -9.33 -10.39
CA ALA A 121 -8.59 -8.63 -11.17
C ALA A 121 -8.02 -8.02 -12.47
N LEU A 122 -6.79 -7.52 -12.44
CA LEU A 122 -6.11 -7.01 -13.65
C LEU A 122 -5.84 -8.12 -14.67
N GLU A 123 -5.35 -9.27 -14.23
CA GLU A 123 -5.10 -10.43 -15.09
C GLU A 123 -6.37 -10.94 -15.80
N ALA A 124 -7.49 -10.91 -15.07
CA ALA A 124 -8.78 -11.32 -15.60
C ALA A 124 -9.44 -10.29 -16.55
N HIS A 125 -8.97 -9.04 -16.58
CA HIS A 125 -9.66 -7.97 -17.30
C HIS A 125 -9.20 -7.86 -18.77
N PRO A 126 -10.10 -8.01 -19.78
CA PRO A 126 -9.72 -8.12 -21.20
C PRO A 126 -9.08 -6.86 -21.78
N LYS A 127 -9.25 -5.71 -21.15
CA LYS A 127 -8.66 -4.43 -21.61
C LYS A 127 -7.35 -4.07 -20.90
N VAL A 128 -6.87 -4.94 -20.01
CA VAL A 128 -5.59 -4.75 -19.33
C VAL A 128 -4.53 -5.64 -19.95
N THR A 129 -3.38 -5.06 -20.19
CA THR A 129 -2.17 -5.79 -20.60
C THR A 129 -1.11 -5.60 -19.51
N LEU A 130 -0.65 -6.68 -18.92
CA LEU A 130 0.46 -6.63 -17.97
C LEU A 130 1.79 -6.84 -18.69
N ARG A 131 2.77 -6.02 -18.37
CA ARG A 131 4.18 -6.15 -18.78
C ARG A 131 5.02 -6.36 -17.53
N VAL A 132 5.24 -7.61 -17.21
CA VAL A 132 6.01 -8.08 -16.06
C VAL A 132 6.88 -9.28 -16.47
N PRO A 133 8.18 -9.30 -16.17
CA PRO A 133 8.94 -8.19 -15.60
C PRO A 133 9.14 -7.06 -16.59
N GLY A 134 8.83 -5.83 -16.21
CA GLY A 134 9.02 -4.64 -17.02
C GLY A 134 9.68 -3.51 -16.21
N SER A 135 10.72 -2.90 -16.76
CA SER A 135 11.40 -1.75 -16.15
C SER A 135 11.58 -0.66 -17.20
N LEU A 136 11.07 0.53 -16.90
CA LEU A 136 11.22 1.70 -17.77
C LEU A 136 12.67 2.19 -17.75
N ILE A 137 13.26 2.42 -18.91
CA ILE A 137 14.63 2.97 -19.03
C ILE A 137 14.66 4.32 -19.76
N ALA A 138 13.66 4.60 -20.61
CA ALA A 138 13.52 5.89 -21.28
C ALA A 138 12.05 6.21 -21.55
N LEU A 139 11.75 7.51 -21.59
CA LEU A 139 10.44 8.04 -21.92
C LEU A 139 10.63 9.18 -22.93
N HIS A 140 10.05 9.04 -24.11
CA HIS A 140 10.15 10.01 -25.18
C HIS A 140 8.76 10.38 -25.69
N ARG A 141 8.64 11.59 -26.23
CA ARG A 141 7.45 12.02 -26.93
C ARG A 141 7.71 11.92 -28.45
N ASP A 142 6.86 11.15 -29.13
CA ASP A 142 6.83 11.07 -30.57
C ASP A 142 5.45 11.52 -31.08
N ASN A 143 5.39 12.74 -31.62
CA ASN A 143 4.16 13.40 -32.07
C ASN A 143 3.11 13.45 -30.94
N ASP A 144 1.98 12.74 -31.11
CA ASP A 144 0.87 12.68 -30.14
C ASP A 144 0.96 11.47 -29.19
N LEU A 145 2.02 10.67 -29.30
CA LEU A 145 2.23 9.48 -28.47
C LEU A 145 3.42 9.66 -27.54
N GLN A 146 3.39 8.91 -26.46
CA GLN A 146 4.52 8.69 -25.57
C GLN A 146 5.12 7.33 -25.88
N GLU A 147 6.42 7.24 -26.03
CA GLU A 147 7.18 6.02 -26.21
C GLU A 147 7.91 5.67 -24.90
N LEU A 148 7.58 4.50 -24.36
CA LEU A 148 8.19 3.95 -23.16
C LEU A 148 9.15 2.84 -23.61
N GLU A 149 10.43 3.06 -23.46
CA GLU A 149 11.44 2.04 -23.70
C GLU A 149 11.66 1.21 -22.43
N LEU A 150 11.50 -0.09 -22.54
CA LEU A 150 11.71 -1.02 -21.43
C LEU A 150 13.09 -1.66 -21.52
N LYS A 151 13.62 -2.04 -20.35
CA LYS A 151 14.83 -2.85 -20.28
C LYS A 151 14.63 -4.16 -21.07
N GLY A 152 15.46 -4.38 -22.08
CA GLY A 152 15.28 -5.51 -23.03
C GLY A 152 14.87 -5.07 -24.43
N GLY A 153 14.63 -3.77 -24.66
CA GLY A 153 14.41 -3.17 -25.98
C GLY A 153 12.96 -3.19 -26.47
N GLU A 154 11.99 -3.64 -25.65
CA GLU A 154 10.57 -3.46 -25.97
C GLU A 154 10.21 -1.99 -25.86
N VAL A 155 9.46 -1.48 -26.87
CA VAL A 155 8.92 -0.11 -26.87
C VAL A 155 7.40 -0.18 -26.83
N ILE A 156 6.81 0.46 -25.81
CA ILE A 156 5.37 0.61 -25.65
C ILE A 156 4.98 2.03 -26.06
N ARG A 157 3.97 2.15 -26.91
CA ARG A 157 3.39 3.44 -27.31
C ARG A 157 2.06 3.67 -26.63
N ALA A 158 1.87 4.85 -26.05
CA ALA A 158 0.66 5.22 -25.34
C ALA A 158 0.26 6.67 -25.61
N LYS A 159 -1.05 6.96 -25.57
CA LYS A 159 -1.55 8.34 -25.64
C LYS A 159 -1.29 9.10 -24.34
N LEU A 160 -1.37 8.40 -23.20
CA LEU A 160 -1.12 8.95 -21.87
C LEU A 160 -0.23 8.00 -21.07
N VAL A 161 0.74 8.56 -20.36
CA VAL A 161 1.59 7.84 -19.40
C VAL A 161 1.28 8.33 -17.99
N ILE A 162 1.09 7.39 -17.08
CA ILE A 162 0.85 7.66 -15.66
C ILE A 162 1.95 7.00 -14.85
N GLY A 163 2.65 7.80 -14.04
CA GLY A 163 3.63 7.31 -13.08
C GLY A 163 2.94 6.96 -11.75
N ALA A 164 2.93 5.67 -11.42
CA ALA A 164 2.49 5.11 -10.15
C ALA A 164 3.62 4.27 -9.50
N ASP A 165 4.86 4.58 -9.84
CA ASP A 165 6.10 3.87 -9.57
C ASP A 165 6.79 4.30 -8.25
N GLY A 166 6.01 4.89 -7.35
CA GLY A 166 6.39 5.13 -5.95
C GLY A 166 7.28 6.36 -5.72
N ALA A 167 7.88 6.40 -4.53
CA ALA A 167 8.62 7.58 -4.06
C ALA A 167 9.81 7.94 -4.95
N ASN A 168 10.48 6.96 -5.54
CA ASN A 168 11.63 7.12 -6.42
C ASN A 168 11.24 7.08 -7.91
N SER A 169 10.05 7.58 -8.25
CA SER A 169 9.46 7.53 -9.57
C SER A 169 10.44 7.89 -10.69
N GLN A 170 10.65 6.96 -11.60
CA GLN A 170 11.42 7.15 -12.83
C GLN A 170 10.64 7.98 -13.84
N VAL A 171 9.31 7.77 -13.93
CA VAL A 171 8.43 8.56 -14.79
C VAL A 171 8.54 10.05 -14.43
N ARG A 172 8.46 10.38 -13.15
CA ARG A 172 8.62 11.76 -12.66
C ARG A 172 9.97 12.36 -13.09
N GLN A 173 11.06 11.60 -12.89
CA GLN A 173 12.40 12.06 -13.25
C GLN A 173 12.54 12.29 -14.75
N MET A 174 12.08 11.34 -15.57
CA MET A 174 12.14 11.43 -17.04
C MET A 174 11.24 12.52 -17.60
N ALA A 175 10.14 12.83 -16.93
CA ALA A 175 9.26 13.95 -17.25
C ALA A 175 9.81 15.31 -16.81
N GLY A 176 10.97 15.37 -16.16
CA GLY A 176 11.57 16.61 -15.68
C GLY A 176 10.82 17.27 -14.51
N ILE A 177 9.98 16.50 -13.79
CA ILE A 177 9.19 17.00 -12.66
C ILE A 177 10.06 16.98 -11.39
N GLY A 178 10.33 18.16 -10.84
CA GLY A 178 11.12 18.30 -9.62
C GLY A 178 10.42 17.81 -8.37
N VAL A 179 11.19 17.67 -7.27
CA VAL A 179 10.69 17.29 -5.95
C VAL A 179 11.17 18.30 -4.91
N HIS A 180 10.26 18.72 -4.05
CA HIS A 180 10.61 19.34 -2.79
C HIS A 180 10.51 18.29 -1.70
N ALA A 181 11.62 17.95 -1.06
CA ALA A 181 11.69 16.93 -0.04
C ALA A 181 12.48 17.39 1.18
N TRP A 182 12.09 16.92 2.35
CA TRP A 182 12.85 17.03 3.59
C TRP A 182 12.82 15.68 4.31
N GLN A 183 13.79 15.47 5.17
CA GLN A 183 13.82 14.30 6.04
C GLN A 183 13.43 14.69 7.45
N TYR A 184 12.54 13.91 8.06
CA TYR A 184 12.30 13.99 9.49
C TYR A 184 13.50 13.44 10.26
N ALA A 185 13.77 14.02 11.44
CA ALA A 185 14.84 13.55 12.33
C ALA A 185 14.48 12.24 13.08
N GLN A 186 13.52 11.50 12.58
CA GLN A 186 13.00 10.27 13.16
C GLN A 186 13.08 9.13 12.14
N SER A 187 13.20 7.91 12.65
CA SER A 187 13.07 6.67 11.90
C SER A 187 11.90 5.86 12.45
N CYS A 188 11.41 4.92 11.66
CA CYS A 188 10.29 4.05 12.03
C CYS A 188 10.75 2.58 12.02
N MET A 189 10.30 1.83 13.02
CA MET A 189 10.37 0.37 13.06
C MET A 189 8.94 -0.19 13.09
N LEU A 190 8.66 -1.14 12.20
CA LEU A 190 7.41 -1.91 12.18
C LEU A 190 7.69 -3.26 12.83
N ILE A 191 6.82 -3.67 13.75
CA ILE A 191 7.00 -4.89 14.53
C ILE A 191 5.67 -5.65 14.54
N SER A 192 5.65 -6.86 13.98
CA SER A 192 4.50 -7.76 14.11
C SER A 192 4.61 -8.49 15.45
N VAL A 193 3.57 -8.42 16.26
CA VAL A 193 3.50 -9.06 17.58
C VAL A 193 2.29 -9.97 17.66
N GLN A 194 2.44 -11.09 18.38
CA GLN A 194 1.32 -11.94 18.76
C GLN A 194 0.90 -11.60 20.19
N CYS A 195 -0.34 -11.17 20.33
CA CYS A 195 -0.93 -10.80 21.61
C CYS A 195 -1.40 -12.05 22.37
N GLU A 196 -1.37 -12.00 23.70
CA GLU A 196 -1.92 -13.07 24.53
C GLU A 196 -3.45 -13.18 24.39
N ASN A 197 -4.11 -12.03 24.14
CA ASN A 197 -5.55 -11.92 23.99
C ASN A 197 -5.89 -11.27 22.63
N ASP A 198 -7.17 -11.33 22.26
CA ASP A 198 -7.69 -10.62 21.09
C ASP A 198 -7.33 -9.12 21.16
N PRO A 199 -6.64 -8.57 20.14
CA PRO A 199 -6.27 -7.16 20.08
C PRO A 199 -7.48 -6.21 19.95
N GLY A 200 -8.68 -6.74 19.73
CA GLY A 200 -9.93 -5.98 19.60
C GLY A 200 -10.03 -5.22 18.28
N ASP A 201 -10.88 -4.21 18.27
CA ASP A 201 -11.21 -3.40 17.10
C ASP A 201 -10.87 -1.91 17.25
N SER A 202 -10.01 -1.58 18.24
CA SER A 202 -9.49 -0.23 18.45
C SER A 202 -8.05 -0.13 17.96
N THR A 203 -7.80 0.77 17.02
CA THR A 203 -6.45 1.20 16.66
C THR A 203 -6.10 2.47 17.40
N TRP A 204 -4.84 2.61 17.81
CA TRP A 204 -4.46 3.81 18.54
C TRP A 204 -3.09 4.34 18.15
N GLN A 205 -2.88 5.61 18.44
CA GLN A 205 -1.61 6.30 18.27
C GLN A 205 -1.35 7.23 19.44
N GLN A 206 -0.27 6.95 20.16
CA GLN A 206 0.24 7.81 21.22
C GLN A 206 1.35 8.70 20.66
N PHE A 207 1.25 10.00 20.91
CA PHE A 207 2.35 10.94 20.64
C PHE A 207 3.25 11.01 21.86
N THR A 208 4.55 10.83 21.65
CA THR A 208 5.59 10.98 22.68
C THR A 208 6.62 12.01 22.24
N PRO A 209 7.44 12.55 23.16
CA PRO A 209 8.50 13.48 22.79
C PRO A 209 9.49 12.92 21.76
N ASP A 210 9.71 11.59 21.76
CA ASP A 210 10.63 10.90 20.87
C ASP A 210 10.01 10.55 19.52
N GLY A 211 8.67 10.52 19.44
CA GLY A 211 7.90 10.22 18.23
C GLY A 211 6.62 9.46 18.51
N PRO A 212 5.75 9.32 17.52
CA PRO A 212 4.51 8.58 17.68
C PRO A 212 4.75 7.07 17.78
N ARG A 213 3.88 6.40 18.58
CA ARG A 213 3.77 4.95 18.65
C ARG A 213 2.34 4.57 18.33
N ALA A 214 2.15 3.58 17.45
CA ALA A 214 0.83 3.14 17.09
C ALA A 214 0.68 1.62 17.22
N PHE A 215 -0.56 1.21 17.46
CA PHE A 215 -0.99 -0.17 17.54
C PHE A 215 -2.12 -0.39 16.54
N LEU A 216 -1.92 -1.37 15.65
CA LEU A 216 -2.88 -1.75 14.64
C LEU A 216 -3.30 -3.19 14.89
N PRO A 217 -4.55 -3.43 15.34
CA PRO A 217 -5.05 -4.80 15.56
C PRO A 217 -5.16 -5.55 14.23
N LEU A 218 -4.80 -6.82 14.26
CA LEU A 218 -4.85 -7.73 13.12
C LEU A 218 -5.63 -9.00 13.49
N PHE A 219 -5.73 -9.92 12.55
CA PHE A 219 -6.38 -11.21 12.71
C PHE A 219 -5.61 -12.14 13.70
N ASP A 220 -6.28 -13.17 14.24
CA ASP A 220 -5.69 -14.27 15.02
C ASP A 220 -4.73 -13.85 16.12
N ASN A 221 -5.13 -12.86 16.91
CA ASN A 221 -4.32 -12.27 17.98
C ASN A 221 -3.02 -11.62 17.53
N TRP A 222 -2.86 -11.30 16.26
CA TRP A 222 -1.75 -10.51 15.79
C TRP A 222 -2.05 -9.02 15.87
N ALA A 223 -0.98 -8.24 16.02
CA ALA A 223 -1.02 -6.78 15.89
C ALA A 223 0.26 -6.28 15.24
N SER A 224 0.20 -5.10 14.66
CA SER A 224 1.36 -4.37 14.17
C SER A 224 1.62 -3.17 15.07
N LEU A 225 2.83 -3.08 15.61
CA LEU A 225 3.34 -1.92 16.31
C LEU A 225 4.12 -1.05 15.33
N VAL A 226 3.87 0.25 15.38
CA VAL A 226 4.59 1.25 14.60
C VAL A 226 5.33 2.15 15.60
N TRP A 227 6.64 2.02 15.64
CA TRP A 227 7.48 2.73 16.60
C TRP A 227 8.36 3.76 15.89
N TYR A 228 8.04 5.04 16.10
CA TYR A 228 8.90 6.15 15.67
C TYR A 228 9.79 6.59 16.81
N ASP A 229 11.07 6.83 16.50
CA ASP A 229 12.05 7.31 17.46
C ASP A 229 13.25 7.89 16.69
N SER A 230 14.25 8.39 17.42
CA SER A 230 15.51 8.81 16.83
C SER A 230 16.16 7.69 16.01
N PRO A 231 16.89 7.99 14.92
CA PRO A 231 17.58 6.97 14.14
C PRO A 231 18.57 6.12 14.95
N VAL A 232 19.11 6.69 16.04
CA VAL A 232 20.00 5.98 16.95
C VAL A 232 19.22 4.91 17.73
N ARG A 233 18.07 5.29 18.29
CA ARG A 233 17.25 4.37 19.07
C ARG A 233 16.68 3.26 18.22
N ILE A 234 16.19 3.57 17.02
CA ILE A 234 15.68 2.55 16.09
C ILE A 234 16.77 1.53 15.73
N ARG A 235 18.01 1.98 15.46
CA ARG A 235 19.12 1.03 15.24
C ARG A 235 19.42 0.17 16.46
N GLN A 236 19.30 0.70 17.69
CA GLN A 236 19.44 -0.10 18.90
C GLN A 236 18.37 -1.19 18.98
N LEU A 237 17.10 -0.84 18.76
CA LEU A 237 15.99 -1.80 18.73
C LEU A 237 16.20 -2.90 17.69
N GLN A 238 16.62 -2.54 16.49
CA GLN A 238 16.91 -3.50 15.41
C GLN A 238 18.04 -4.49 15.72
N ASN A 239 18.97 -4.11 16.60
CA ASN A 239 20.09 -4.96 17.03
C ASN A 239 19.78 -5.80 18.28
N MET A 240 18.62 -5.64 18.90
CA MET A 240 18.18 -6.44 20.03
C MET A 240 17.82 -7.86 19.60
N ASN A 241 18.06 -8.83 20.46
CA ASN A 241 17.47 -10.15 20.28
C ASN A 241 15.98 -10.12 20.64
N MET A 242 15.23 -11.17 20.28
CA MET A 242 13.78 -11.22 20.48
C MET A 242 13.36 -11.01 21.94
N ALA A 243 14.07 -11.60 22.91
CA ALA A 243 13.73 -11.45 24.34
C ALA A 243 13.95 -10.01 24.82
N GLN A 244 15.01 -9.34 24.36
CA GLN A 244 15.25 -7.94 24.66
C GLN A 244 14.19 -7.03 24.04
N LEU A 245 13.87 -7.26 22.76
CA LEU A 245 12.83 -6.48 22.08
C LEU A 245 11.44 -6.67 22.71
N GLN A 246 11.12 -7.91 23.11
CA GLN A 246 9.88 -8.20 23.80
C GLN A 246 9.77 -7.45 25.15
N ALA A 247 10.86 -7.39 25.93
CA ALA A 247 10.91 -6.64 27.18
C ALA A 247 10.77 -5.12 27.01
N GLU A 248 11.17 -4.59 25.86
CA GLU A 248 11.00 -3.16 25.53
C GLU A 248 9.57 -2.81 25.08
N ILE A 249 8.83 -3.79 24.54
CA ILE A 249 7.46 -3.61 24.05
C ILE A 249 6.43 -3.81 25.15
N ALA A 250 6.71 -4.70 26.13
CA ALA A 250 5.83 -5.02 27.26
C ALA A 250 5.73 -3.86 28.25
#